data_b6570ed2a82d10f6e4c7b4107d804d95
#
_entry.id   b6570ed2a82d10f6e4c7b4107d804d95
#
_cell.length_a   1.000
_cell.length_b   1.000
_cell.length_c   1.000
_cell.angle_alpha   90.00
_cell.angle_beta   90.00
_cell.angle_gamma   90.00
#
_symmetry.space_group_name_H-M   'P 1'
#
loop_
_entity.id
_entity.type
_entity.pdbx_description
1 polymer ?
#
loop_
_entity_poly.entity_id
_entity_poly.type
_entity_poly.pdbx_seq_one_letter_code
_entity_poly.pdbx_strand_id
1 'polypeptide(L)'
;MINSPSINGLSINDAKDKIIENIEKKKIGRRKINFKLRDWGISRQRFWGCPIPIIYREDGEILAVEDSELPVKLPDIKNFTESSSALNNISDWKETVCPKTGLKAIRETDTFDTFFESSWYYFRYCNARLEKPFDRKDIDYWLPVDQYIGGIEHAILHLLYSRFFTKALRDLNYFNLDEPFKGLFTCLLYTSPSPRDLST
;
A
#
# COMPACT_ATOMS: atom_id res chain seq x y z
N MET A 1 -1.72 38.44 10.95
CA MET A 1 -2.93 39.10 10.38
C MET A 1 -3.02 40.50 10.96
N ILE A 2 -3.39 41.49 10.16
CA ILE A 2 -3.60 42.89 10.56
C ILE A 2 -4.94 43.37 9.96
N ASN A 3 -5.54 44.40 10.56
CA ASN A 3 -6.82 44.97 10.11
C ASN A 3 -7.98 43.96 10.07
N SER A 4 -7.99 43.01 10.98
CA SER A 4 -8.98 41.94 11.06
C SER A 4 -9.34 41.68 12.52
N PRO A 5 -10.28 42.43 13.12
CA PRO A 5 -10.48 42.56 14.58
C PRO A 5 -10.53 41.22 15.35
N SER A 6 -11.07 40.20 14.73
CA SER A 6 -11.22 38.87 15.40
C SER A 6 -9.96 38.00 15.35
N ILE A 7 -8.97 38.34 14.50
CA ILE A 7 -7.77 37.52 14.23
C ILE A 7 -6.49 38.29 14.16
N ASN A 8 -6.51 39.56 14.60
CA ASN A 8 -5.31 40.39 14.67
C ASN A 8 -4.24 39.76 15.55
N GLY A 9 -2.98 39.84 15.10
CA GLY A 9 -1.83 39.31 15.81
C GLY A 9 -1.65 37.76 15.69
N LEU A 10 -2.63 37.04 15.16
CA LEU A 10 -2.51 35.60 15.00
C LEU A 10 -1.66 35.22 13.80
N SER A 11 -1.01 34.05 13.90
CA SER A 11 -0.41 33.37 12.74
C SER A 11 -1.49 33.00 11.71
N ILE A 12 -1.07 32.66 10.48
CA ILE A 12 -2.01 32.26 9.42
C ILE A 12 -2.79 31.01 9.83
N ASN A 13 -2.14 30.06 10.47
CA ASN A 13 -2.79 28.80 10.87
C ASN A 13 -3.77 29.02 12.02
N ASP A 14 -3.36 29.74 13.07
CA ASP A 14 -4.25 30.06 14.20
C ASP A 14 -5.45 30.90 13.75
N ALA A 15 -5.25 31.82 12.82
CA ALA A 15 -6.32 32.64 12.25
C ALA A 15 -7.34 31.78 11.48
N LYS A 16 -6.87 30.81 10.67
CA LYS A 16 -7.75 29.87 9.97
C LYS A 16 -8.57 29.04 10.94
N ASP A 17 -7.94 28.49 11.96
CA ASP A 17 -8.64 27.68 12.96
C ASP A 17 -9.71 28.48 13.69
N LYS A 18 -9.38 29.68 14.14
CA LYS A 18 -10.33 30.57 14.80
C LYS A 18 -11.51 30.99 13.93
N ILE A 19 -11.28 31.22 12.64
CA ILE A 19 -12.36 31.52 11.69
C ILE A 19 -13.27 30.32 11.52
N ILE A 20 -12.70 29.12 11.35
CA ILE A 20 -13.45 27.87 11.19
C ILE A 20 -14.31 27.62 12.43
N GLU A 21 -13.76 27.74 13.62
CA GLU A 21 -14.53 27.63 14.87
C GLU A 21 -15.69 28.62 14.94
N ASN A 22 -15.49 29.87 14.54
CA ASN A 22 -16.54 30.88 14.51
C ASN A 22 -17.67 30.51 13.53
N ILE A 23 -17.31 29.95 12.36
CA ILE A 23 -18.27 29.48 11.35
C ILE A 23 -19.09 28.31 11.89
N GLU A 24 -18.44 27.38 12.56
CA GLU A 24 -19.09 26.21 13.18
C GLU A 24 -20.01 26.61 14.32
N LYS A 25 -19.56 27.50 15.22
CA LYS A 25 -20.39 28.04 16.31
C LYS A 25 -21.63 28.74 15.80
N LYS A 26 -21.53 29.44 14.67
CA LYS A 26 -22.69 30.11 14.03
C LYS A 26 -23.56 29.16 13.19
N LYS A 27 -23.17 27.88 13.05
CA LYS A 27 -23.84 26.86 12.25
C LYS A 27 -24.01 27.23 10.76
N ILE A 28 -23.12 28.05 10.22
CA ILE A 28 -23.14 28.50 8.81
C ILE A 28 -22.16 27.70 7.94
N GLY A 29 -21.37 26.81 8.52
CA GLY A 29 -20.44 25.93 7.81
C GLY A 29 -19.77 24.96 8.76
N ARG A 30 -18.95 24.10 8.22
CA ARG A 30 -18.16 23.12 8.97
C ARG A 30 -16.76 22.95 8.37
N ARG A 31 -15.78 22.52 9.19
CA ARG A 31 -14.48 22.11 8.72
C ARG A 31 -14.61 20.94 7.74
N LYS A 32 -13.95 21.03 6.62
CA LYS A 32 -13.82 19.94 5.65
C LYS A 32 -12.35 19.76 5.30
N ILE A 33 -11.86 18.54 5.43
CA ILE A 33 -10.53 18.15 4.97
C ILE A 33 -10.69 17.50 3.60
N ASN A 34 -10.03 18.05 2.59
CA ASN A 34 -9.98 17.46 1.27
C ASN A 34 -8.60 16.86 1.07
N PHE A 35 -8.56 15.55 0.87
CA PHE A 35 -7.33 14.86 0.49
C PHE A 35 -7.04 15.09 -0.99
N LYS A 36 -5.81 15.45 -1.30
CA LYS A 36 -5.34 15.66 -2.69
C LYS A 36 -4.69 14.41 -3.29
N LEU A 37 -4.43 13.40 -2.47
CA LEU A 37 -3.93 12.12 -2.95
C LEU A 37 -5.04 11.40 -3.74
N ARG A 38 -4.64 10.79 -4.87
CA ARG A 38 -5.50 9.85 -5.60
C ARG A 38 -5.46 8.50 -4.90
N ASP A 39 -6.54 7.73 -5.04
CA ASP A 39 -6.58 6.36 -4.54
C ASP A 39 -5.52 5.50 -5.23
N TRP A 40 -4.94 4.60 -4.47
CA TRP A 40 -4.02 3.61 -5.02
C TRP A 40 -4.80 2.44 -5.61
N GLY A 41 -4.82 2.34 -6.94
CA GLY A 41 -5.33 1.17 -7.63
C GLY A 41 -4.37 -0.01 -7.43
N ILE A 42 -4.68 -0.88 -6.47
CA ILE A 42 -3.77 -1.97 -6.06
C ILE A 42 -3.89 -3.23 -6.89
N SER A 43 -4.90 -3.36 -7.73
CA SER A 43 -5.16 -4.58 -8.52
C SER A 43 -4.55 -4.52 -9.92
N ARG A 44 -4.07 -5.68 -10.40
CA ARG A 44 -3.48 -5.86 -11.73
C ARG A 44 -4.01 -7.11 -12.38
N GLN A 45 -4.44 -6.98 -13.64
CA GLN A 45 -4.98 -8.05 -14.49
C GLN A 45 -3.81 -8.79 -15.16
N ARG A 46 -3.13 -9.64 -14.42
CA ARG A 46 -1.98 -10.40 -14.90
C ARG A 46 -1.84 -11.72 -14.17
N PHE A 47 -1.18 -12.69 -14.79
CA PHE A 47 -0.95 -13.99 -14.18
C PHE A 47 0.02 -13.97 -13.00
N TRP A 48 1.07 -13.16 -13.07
CA TRP A 48 2.12 -13.10 -12.06
C TRP A 48 1.84 -12.02 -10.99
N GLY A 49 2.41 -12.19 -9.82
CA GLY A 49 2.25 -11.31 -8.65
C GLY A 49 1.57 -12.04 -7.50
N CYS A 50 1.36 -11.35 -6.40
CA CYS A 50 0.68 -11.90 -5.24
C CYS A 50 -0.84 -11.89 -5.46
N PRO A 51 -1.54 -13.03 -5.43
CA PRO A 51 -2.99 -13.06 -5.54
C PRO A 51 -3.66 -12.29 -4.40
N ILE A 52 -4.74 -11.59 -4.72
CA ILE A 52 -5.54 -10.89 -3.72
C ILE A 52 -6.42 -11.91 -2.98
N PRO A 53 -6.33 -12.05 -1.65
CA PRO A 53 -7.00 -13.11 -0.90
C PRO A 53 -8.46 -12.77 -0.62
N ILE A 54 -9.25 -12.63 -1.68
CA ILE A 54 -10.69 -12.32 -1.65
C ILE A 54 -11.48 -13.36 -2.45
N ILE A 55 -12.66 -13.69 -1.98
CA ILE A 55 -13.65 -14.50 -2.69
C ILE A 55 -14.98 -13.76 -2.81
N TYR A 56 -15.65 -13.97 -3.93
CA TYR A 56 -16.98 -13.46 -4.24
C TYR A 56 -17.97 -14.61 -4.18
N ARG A 57 -18.82 -14.62 -3.18
CA ARG A 57 -19.81 -15.68 -2.99
C ARG A 57 -21.01 -15.49 -3.92
N GLU A 58 -21.67 -16.57 -4.31
CA GLU A 58 -22.79 -16.56 -5.27
C GLU A 58 -23.99 -15.67 -4.84
N ASP A 59 -24.14 -15.39 -3.56
CA ASP A 59 -25.16 -14.46 -3.02
C ASP A 59 -24.74 -12.99 -3.03
N GLY A 60 -23.55 -12.70 -3.59
CA GLY A 60 -23.01 -11.33 -3.72
C GLY A 60 -22.18 -10.85 -2.54
N GLU A 61 -21.94 -11.67 -1.52
CA GLU A 61 -21.08 -11.29 -0.40
C GLU A 61 -19.60 -11.39 -0.79
N ILE A 62 -18.84 -10.37 -0.39
CA ILE A 62 -17.37 -10.28 -0.61
C ILE A 62 -16.68 -10.63 0.70
N LEU A 63 -15.83 -11.64 0.68
CA LEU A 63 -15.19 -12.19 1.86
C LEU A 63 -13.67 -12.28 1.69
N ALA A 64 -12.94 -12.06 2.78
CA ALA A 64 -11.54 -12.45 2.82
C ALA A 64 -11.41 -13.98 2.86
N VAL A 65 -10.36 -14.50 2.23
CA VAL A 65 -9.96 -15.90 2.35
C VAL A 65 -9.60 -16.19 3.80
N GLU A 66 -10.04 -17.32 4.34
CA GLU A 66 -9.75 -17.72 5.71
C GLU A 66 -8.24 -17.96 5.93
N ASP A 67 -7.76 -17.65 7.12
CA ASP A 67 -6.33 -17.78 7.48
C ASP A 67 -5.80 -19.21 7.25
N SER A 68 -6.65 -20.22 7.43
CA SER A 68 -6.30 -21.63 7.21
C SER A 68 -6.08 -21.99 5.73
N GLU A 69 -6.57 -21.17 4.81
CA GLU A 69 -6.43 -21.36 3.36
C GLU A 69 -5.34 -20.46 2.74
N LEU A 70 -4.65 -19.67 3.58
CA LEU A 70 -3.52 -18.88 3.13
C LEU A 70 -2.22 -19.70 3.10
N PRO A 71 -1.31 -19.41 2.19
CA PRO A 71 -1.37 -18.39 1.14
C PRO A 71 -2.19 -18.86 -0.08
N VAL A 72 -2.90 -17.93 -0.72
CA VAL A 72 -3.49 -18.19 -2.05
C VAL A 72 -2.34 -18.32 -3.05
N LYS A 73 -2.17 -19.50 -3.61
CA LYS A 73 -1.09 -19.79 -4.57
C LYS A 73 -1.57 -19.61 -5.99
N LEU A 74 -0.69 -19.09 -6.85
CA LEU A 74 -0.91 -19.10 -8.29
C LEU A 74 -1.06 -20.56 -8.81
N PRO A 75 -1.87 -20.77 -9.85
CA PRO A 75 -2.01 -22.11 -10.43
C PRO A 75 -0.70 -22.52 -11.13
N ASP A 76 -0.41 -23.83 -11.07
CA ASP A 76 0.72 -24.40 -11.81
C ASP A 76 0.33 -24.62 -13.28
N ILE A 77 0.90 -23.81 -14.16
CA ILE A 77 0.62 -23.88 -15.60
C ILE A 77 1.78 -24.55 -16.31
N LYS A 78 1.56 -25.76 -16.77
CA LYS A 78 2.57 -26.53 -17.53
C LYS A 78 2.85 -25.95 -18.90
N ASN A 79 1.84 -25.34 -19.55
CA ASN A 79 1.96 -24.72 -20.86
C ASN A 79 1.32 -23.33 -20.84
N PHE A 80 2.13 -22.28 -20.86
CA PHE A 80 1.66 -20.91 -20.89
C PHE A 80 1.18 -20.54 -22.30
N THR A 81 -0.07 -20.11 -22.41
CA THR A 81 -0.69 -19.64 -23.66
C THR A 81 -1.21 -18.23 -23.47
N GLU A 82 -1.55 -17.52 -24.53
CA GLU A 82 -2.19 -16.21 -24.43
C GLU A 82 -3.48 -16.26 -23.60
N SER A 83 -4.24 -17.33 -23.69
CA SER A 83 -5.46 -17.52 -22.91
C SER A 83 -5.22 -17.71 -21.41
N SER A 84 -4.03 -18.17 -21.01
CA SER A 84 -3.62 -18.31 -19.60
C SER A 84 -2.89 -17.08 -19.06
N SER A 85 -2.76 -16.02 -19.84
CA SER A 85 -2.08 -14.78 -19.43
C SER A 85 -2.82 -14.02 -18.32
N ALA A 86 -4.10 -14.31 -18.13
CA ALA A 86 -4.92 -13.77 -17.04
C ALA A 86 -5.53 -14.87 -16.21
N LEU A 87 -5.49 -14.76 -14.89
CA LEU A 87 -6.05 -15.75 -13.95
C LEU A 87 -7.54 -15.99 -14.17
N ASN A 88 -8.27 -14.98 -14.63
CA ASN A 88 -9.70 -15.08 -14.93
C ASN A 88 -10.03 -16.16 -15.96
N ASN A 89 -9.09 -16.53 -16.82
CA ASN A 89 -9.30 -17.54 -17.87
C ASN A 89 -9.06 -18.98 -17.37
N ILE A 90 -8.68 -19.15 -16.09
CA ILE A 90 -8.35 -20.45 -15.50
C ILE A 90 -9.49 -20.88 -14.57
N SER A 91 -10.51 -21.53 -15.13
CA SER A 91 -11.73 -21.88 -14.39
C SER A 91 -11.45 -22.75 -13.15
N ASP A 92 -10.62 -23.78 -13.28
CA ASP A 92 -10.30 -24.72 -12.19
C ASP A 92 -9.63 -24.02 -10.98
N TRP A 93 -8.91 -22.92 -11.21
CA TRP A 93 -8.32 -22.15 -10.14
C TRP A 93 -9.27 -21.09 -9.58
N LYS A 94 -10.06 -20.48 -10.46
CA LYS A 94 -10.97 -19.38 -10.12
C LYS A 94 -12.14 -19.85 -9.26
N GLU A 95 -12.71 -21.00 -9.60
CA GLU A 95 -13.87 -21.53 -8.89
C GLU A 95 -13.48 -22.12 -7.53
N THR A 96 -14.26 -21.81 -6.51
CA THR A 96 -14.03 -22.28 -5.14
C THR A 96 -15.36 -22.36 -4.37
N VAL A 97 -15.28 -22.76 -3.12
CA VAL A 97 -16.42 -22.73 -2.18
C VAL A 97 -16.04 -21.93 -0.94
N CYS A 98 -17.01 -21.25 -0.37
CA CYS A 98 -16.81 -20.58 0.91
C CYS A 98 -16.71 -21.61 2.04
N PRO A 99 -15.61 -21.70 2.79
CA PRO A 99 -15.43 -22.73 3.81
C PRO A 99 -16.47 -22.67 4.94
N LYS A 100 -16.95 -21.46 5.26
CA LYS A 100 -17.93 -21.27 6.33
C LYS A 100 -19.35 -21.70 5.97
N THR A 101 -19.74 -21.53 4.73
CA THR A 101 -21.13 -21.73 4.30
C THR A 101 -21.33 -22.87 3.33
N GLY A 102 -20.27 -23.33 2.69
CA GLY A 102 -20.35 -24.34 1.61
C GLY A 102 -20.94 -23.80 0.29
N LEU A 103 -21.28 -22.51 0.23
CA LEU A 103 -21.81 -21.89 -0.99
C LEU A 103 -20.68 -21.69 -2.02
N LYS A 104 -21.07 -21.76 -3.29
CA LYS A 104 -20.15 -21.50 -4.40
C LYS A 104 -19.60 -20.07 -4.32
N ALA A 105 -18.34 -19.93 -4.68
CA ALA A 105 -17.64 -18.67 -4.71
C ALA A 105 -16.64 -18.63 -5.87
N ILE A 106 -16.22 -17.41 -6.21
CA ILE A 106 -15.20 -17.15 -7.22
C ILE A 106 -14.05 -16.41 -6.53
N ARG A 107 -12.81 -16.86 -6.73
CA ARG A 107 -11.62 -16.15 -6.26
C ARG A 107 -11.45 -14.84 -7.02
N GLU A 108 -10.89 -13.83 -6.34
CA GLU A 108 -10.36 -12.66 -7.03
C GLU A 108 -9.27 -13.12 -8.02
N THR A 109 -9.36 -12.63 -9.24
CA THR A 109 -8.46 -13.02 -10.35
C THR A 109 -7.39 -11.98 -10.65
N ASP A 110 -7.44 -10.84 -9.97
CA ASP A 110 -6.37 -9.85 -10.02
C ASP A 110 -5.26 -10.19 -9.03
N THR A 111 -4.06 -9.69 -9.30
CA THR A 111 -2.93 -9.75 -8.38
C THR A 111 -2.63 -8.36 -7.83
N PHE A 112 -1.96 -8.29 -6.69
CA PHE A 112 -1.51 -7.02 -6.14
C PHE A 112 -0.49 -6.33 -7.05
N ASP A 113 -0.52 -5.01 -7.06
CA ASP A 113 0.53 -4.17 -7.61
C ASP A 113 1.89 -4.53 -7.00
N THR A 114 2.95 -4.47 -7.80
CA THR A 114 4.32 -4.74 -7.37
C THR A 114 4.73 -3.88 -6.17
N PHE A 115 4.28 -2.64 -6.10
CA PHE A 115 4.57 -1.76 -4.96
C PHE A 115 3.91 -2.21 -3.66
N PHE A 116 2.85 -2.99 -3.70
CA PHE A 116 2.27 -3.60 -2.51
C PHE A 116 3.30 -4.52 -1.82
N GLU A 117 3.92 -5.41 -2.60
CA GLU A 117 4.96 -6.31 -2.12
C GLU A 117 6.22 -5.56 -1.64
N SER A 118 6.71 -4.60 -2.43
CA SER A 118 7.93 -3.86 -2.12
C SER A 118 7.76 -2.85 -0.98
N SER A 119 6.53 -2.54 -0.58
CA SER A 119 6.26 -1.53 0.45
C SER A 119 6.60 -1.99 1.87
N TRP A 120 6.86 -3.27 2.07
CA TRP A 120 7.16 -3.84 3.39
C TRP A 120 8.42 -4.73 3.43
N TYR A 121 9.17 -4.85 2.34
CA TYR A 121 10.32 -5.76 2.26
C TYR A 121 11.36 -5.51 3.35
N TYR A 122 11.58 -4.28 3.76
CA TYR A 122 12.53 -3.91 4.82
C TYR A 122 12.12 -4.46 6.19
N PHE A 123 10.84 -4.67 6.47
CA PHE A 123 10.41 -5.40 7.67
C PHE A 123 10.86 -6.86 7.61
N ARG A 124 10.73 -7.50 6.45
CA ARG A 124 11.20 -8.86 6.23
C ARG A 124 12.70 -8.98 6.39
N TYR A 125 13.45 -7.97 5.99
CA TYR A 125 14.91 -7.94 6.08
C TYR A 125 15.44 -7.84 7.51
N CYS A 126 14.64 -7.37 8.46
CA CYS A 126 15.03 -7.37 9.88
C CYS A 126 15.35 -8.77 10.38
N ASN A 127 14.63 -9.80 9.87
CA ASN A 127 14.94 -11.20 10.14
C ASN A 127 14.40 -12.12 9.03
N ALA A 128 15.19 -12.33 7.99
CA ALA A 128 14.81 -13.11 6.83
C ALA A 128 14.62 -14.62 7.09
N ARG A 129 15.04 -15.12 8.26
CA ARG A 129 14.93 -16.55 8.62
C ARG A 129 13.63 -16.92 9.34
N LEU A 130 12.81 -15.94 9.69
CA LEU A 130 11.52 -16.19 10.33
C LEU A 130 10.56 -16.92 9.36
N GLU A 131 9.72 -17.80 9.88
CA GLU A 131 8.60 -18.39 9.15
C GLU A 131 7.44 -17.38 8.96
N LYS A 132 7.22 -16.50 9.93
CA LYS A 132 6.26 -15.39 9.84
C LYS A 132 6.85 -14.18 9.10
N PRO A 133 6.02 -13.26 8.59
CA PRO A 133 6.50 -12.12 7.78
C PRO A 133 7.56 -11.28 8.46
N PHE A 134 7.40 -10.98 9.74
CA PHE A 134 8.32 -10.21 10.58
C PHE A 134 8.03 -10.44 12.06
N ASP A 135 8.92 -9.97 12.93
CA ASP A 135 8.76 -9.98 14.38
C ASP A 135 8.92 -8.56 14.93
N ARG A 136 8.05 -8.19 15.88
CA ARG A 136 8.06 -6.87 16.49
C ARG A 136 9.41 -6.53 17.13
N LYS A 137 10.03 -7.50 17.82
CA LYS A 137 11.32 -7.30 18.49
C LYS A 137 12.42 -6.93 17.51
N ASP A 138 12.46 -7.60 16.36
CA ASP A 138 13.43 -7.33 15.30
C ASP A 138 13.18 -5.97 14.65
N ILE A 139 11.90 -5.60 14.43
CA ILE A 139 11.52 -4.28 13.93
C ILE A 139 11.94 -3.18 14.89
N ASP A 140 11.61 -3.31 16.18
CA ASP A 140 11.93 -2.30 17.20
C ASP A 140 13.46 -2.11 17.36
N TYR A 141 14.26 -3.12 17.01
CA TYR A 141 15.72 -3.06 17.06
C TYR A 141 16.34 -2.41 15.80
N TRP A 142 15.86 -2.80 14.60
CA TRP A 142 16.51 -2.41 13.35
C TRP A 142 15.93 -1.17 12.71
N LEU A 143 14.66 -0.84 12.96
CA LEU A 143 13.96 0.26 12.29
C LEU A 143 13.74 1.46 13.22
N PRO A 144 13.58 2.67 12.66
CA PRO A 144 13.58 2.99 11.24
C PRO A 144 14.95 2.87 10.58
N VAL A 145 14.97 2.61 9.26
CA VAL A 145 16.22 2.60 8.48
C VAL A 145 16.91 3.96 8.59
N ASP A 146 18.19 3.99 8.95
CA ASP A 146 18.91 5.23 9.19
C ASP A 146 19.10 6.06 7.91
N GLN A 147 19.49 5.41 6.82
CA GLN A 147 19.74 6.05 5.54
C GLN A 147 19.16 5.21 4.40
N TYR A 148 18.21 5.78 3.68
CA TYR A 148 17.61 5.17 2.49
C TYR A 148 18.13 5.88 1.24
N ILE A 149 18.62 5.12 0.26
CA ILE A 149 19.27 5.65 -0.93
C ILE A 149 18.48 5.19 -2.16
N GLY A 150 18.07 6.13 -3.01
CA GLY A 150 17.31 5.79 -4.21
C GLY A 150 16.98 6.99 -5.08
N GLY A 151 16.32 6.73 -6.20
CA GLY A 151 15.87 7.78 -7.12
C GLY A 151 14.78 8.66 -6.53
N ILE A 152 14.77 9.93 -6.89
CA ILE A 152 13.77 10.90 -6.42
C ILE A 152 12.35 10.55 -6.89
N GLU A 153 12.20 9.84 -7.99
CA GLU A 153 10.92 9.37 -8.54
C GLU A 153 10.16 8.50 -7.56
N HIS A 154 10.88 7.77 -6.69
CA HIS A 154 10.26 6.93 -5.68
C HIS A 154 9.58 7.70 -4.55
N ALA A 155 9.82 9.01 -4.42
CA ALA A 155 9.17 9.84 -3.41
C ALA A 155 7.64 9.81 -3.51
N ILE A 156 7.10 9.69 -4.72
CA ILE A 156 5.65 9.61 -5.01
C ILE A 156 5.19 8.20 -5.38
N LEU A 157 6.07 7.21 -5.34
CA LEU A 157 5.81 5.80 -5.65
C LEU A 157 6.13 4.93 -4.43
N HIS A 158 7.23 4.19 -4.46
CA HIS A 158 7.65 3.25 -3.44
C HIS A 158 7.69 3.86 -2.02
N LEU A 159 8.27 5.04 -1.85
CA LEU A 159 8.38 5.67 -0.52
C LEU A 159 7.03 6.08 0.05
N LEU A 160 6.12 6.57 -0.80
CA LEU A 160 4.76 6.90 -0.40
C LEU A 160 4.03 5.66 0.12
N TYR A 161 4.12 4.56 -0.62
CA TYR A 161 3.47 3.30 -0.25
C TYR A 161 4.12 2.64 0.97
N SER A 162 5.44 2.71 1.10
CA SER A 162 6.16 2.24 2.30
C SER A 162 5.71 2.99 3.56
N ARG A 163 5.56 4.31 3.47
CA ARG A 163 5.04 5.12 4.58
C ARG A 163 3.59 4.77 4.90
N PHE A 164 2.76 4.58 3.88
CA PHE A 164 1.37 4.13 4.08
C PHE A 164 1.33 2.77 4.79
N PHE A 165 2.12 1.79 4.31
CA PHE A 165 2.20 0.45 4.89
C PHE A 165 2.64 0.48 6.35
N THR A 166 3.67 1.25 6.66
CA THR A 166 4.16 1.44 8.03
C THR A 166 3.06 1.97 8.94
N LYS A 167 2.37 3.03 8.53
CA LYS A 167 1.30 3.63 9.33
C LYS A 167 0.11 2.69 9.50
N ALA A 168 -0.29 1.98 8.44
CA ALA A 168 -1.37 1.01 8.50
C ALA A 168 -1.06 -0.15 9.46
N LEU A 169 0.14 -0.72 9.39
CA LEU A 169 0.57 -1.79 10.30
C LEU A 169 0.72 -1.30 11.76
N ARG A 170 1.20 -0.07 11.96
CA ARG A 170 1.20 0.56 13.29
C ARG A 170 -0.21 0.68 13.85
N ASP A 171 -1.16 1.17 13.06
CA ASP A 171 -2.55 1.38 13.48
C ASP A 171 -3.26 0.03 13.76
N LEU A 172 -2.78 -1.05 13.12
CA LEU A 172 -3.16 -2.43 13.42
C LEU A 172 -2.40 -3.05 14.60
N ASN A 173 -1.57 -2.27 15.31
CA ASN A 173 -0.80 -2.67 16.50
C ASN A 173 0.27 -3.74 16.27
N TYR A 174 0.80 -3.88 15.06
CA TYR A 174 1.93 -4.78 14.81
C TYR A 174 3.23 -4.29 15.45
N PHE A 175 3.45 -2.97 15.44
CA PHE A 175 4.61 -2.30 16.04
C PHE A 175 4.29 -0.83 16.33
N ASN A 176 5.26 -0.05 16.84
CA ASN A 176 5.09 1.37 17.15
C ASN A 176 6.09 2.23 16.35
N LEU A 177 6.00 2.15 15.03
CA LEU A 177 6.87 2.88 14.12
C LEU A 177 6.05 3.87 13.28
N ASP A 178 6.41 5.14 13.28
CA ASP A 178 5.70 6.19 12.53
C ASP A 178 6.20 6.33 11.10
N GLU A 179 7.50 6.24 10.90
CA GLU A 179 8.15 6.42 9.60
C GLU A 179 9.18 5.31 9.35
N PRO A 180 9.21 4.71 8.17
CA PRO A 180 10.11 3.60 7.87
C PRO A 180 11.57 4.01 7.74
N PHE A 181 11.83 5.26 7.33
CA PHE A 181 13.16 5.79 7.01
C PHE A 181 13.41 7.10 7.75
N LYS A 182 14.59 7.25 8.37
CA LYS A 182 15.01 8.50 9.03
C LYS A 182 15.45 9.55 8.04
N GLY A 183 16.13 9.13 6.97
CA GLY A 183 16.66 10.01 5.95
C GLY A 183 16.64 9.40 4.57
N LEU A 184 16.37 10.23 3.57
CA LEU A 184 16.46 9.88 2.16
C LEU A 184 17.64 10.60 1.53
N PHE A 185 18.54 9.83 0.93
CA PHE A 185 19.58 10.36 0.06
C PHE A 185 19.19 10.07 -1.39
N THR A 186 18.79 11.11 -2.11
CA THR A 186 18.43 10.96 -3.51
C THR A 186 19.69 10.90 -4.37
N CYS A 187 19.87 9.81 -5.09
CA CYS A 187 20.85 9.72 -6.16
C CYS A 187 20.14 9.91 -7.51
N LEU A 188 20.74 10.69 -8.39
CA LEU A 188 20.43 10.58 -9.79
C LEU A 188 20.81 9.16 -10.24
N LEU A 189 19.86 8.44 -10.83
CA LEU A 189 20.20 7.32 -11.70
C LEU A 189 21.03 7.93 -12.83
N TYR A 190 22.34 7.94 -12.64
CA TYR A 190 23.26 8.22 -13.70
C TYR A 190 23.13 7.03 -14.64
N THR A 191 22.36 7.18 -15.69
CA THR A 191 22.50 6.31 -16.84
C THR A 191 23.90 6.60 -17.38
N SER A 192 24.87 5.83 -16.93
CA SER A 192 26.12 5.71 -17.67
C SER A 192 25.72 5.38 -19.11
N PRO A 193 26.14 6.18 -20.10
CA PRO A 193 25.77 5.91 -21.46
C PRO A 193 26.14 4.45 -21.76
N SER A 194 25.16 3.68 -22.20
CA SER A 194 25.38 2.31 -22.63
C SER A 194 26.48 2.32 -23.70
N PRO A 195 27.34 1.30 -23.81
CA PRO A 195 28.27 1.16 -24.95
C PRO A 195 27.58 1.32 -26.31
N ARG A 196 26.25 1.11 -26.38
CA ARG A 196 25.44 1.36 -27.59
C ARG A 196 25.21 2.86 -27.83
N ASP A 197 25.17 3.68 -26.79
CA ASP A 197 24.95 5.13 -26.91
C ASP A 197 26.22 5.87 -27.26
N LEU A 198 27.38 5.18 -27.17
CA LEU A 198 28.71 5.70 -27.55
C LEU A 198 29.09 5.36 -29.01
N SER A 199 28.20 4.67 -29.73
CA SER A 199 28.46 4.18 -31.09
C SER A 199 27.82 5.01 -32.21
N THR A 200 27.49 6.29 -31.94
CA THR A 200 27.02 7.28 -32.93
C THR A 200 28.09 8.32 -33.23
#